data_f916b0b4c06b53cb04040ede082d9189
#
_entry.id   f916b0b4c06b53cb04040ede082d9189
#
_cell.length_a   1.000
_cell.length_b   1.000
_cell.length_c   1.000
_cell.angle_alpha   90.00
_cell.angle_beta   90.00
_cell.angle_gamma   90.00
#
_symmetry.space_group_name_H-M   'P 1'
#
loop_
_entity.id
_entity.type
_entity.pdbx_description
1 polymer ?
#
loop_
_entity_poly.entity_id
_entity_poly.type
_entity_poly.pdbx_seq_one_letter_code
_entity_poly.pdbx_strand_id
1 'polypeptide(L)'
;MPELQNILEQYGKQYKEKHNLPIYVKKTLNAIEKCRTAELGSHEDICDHCGHKKISYNSCRNRHCPKCQASAKEKWIYNQKFNVLNVQYFHVVFTIPDILNKVVYYNQTKMYNIMFRAVSGTLQELANDKKYLGAQIGFTTILHTWGQNLSLHPHIHMIVPGGGIDSNGKWKNSKKKFFLPVKVVSKLFKGKFLSYTKKNFDQRKIKDEEQFQEIINSCYSKDWVVYTKKPMKSAKHVVKYLGRYTHRIAISNARIKKYEDNKVTFSYKD
;
A
#
# COMPACT_ATOMS: atom_id res chain seq x y z
N MET A 1 -3.86 12.80 -23.22
CA MET A 1 -3.27 11.55 -22.72
C MET A 1 -4.41 10.60 -22.42
N PRO A 2 -4.29 9.32 -22.78
CA PRO A 2 -5.32 8.33 -22.49
C PRO A 2 -5.49 8.15 -20.96
N GLU A 3 -6.72 7.99 -20.52
CA GLU A 3 -7.07 7.78 -19.14
C GLU A 3 -7.70 6.41 -18.94
N LEU A 4 -7.61 5.86 -17.73
CA LEU A 4 -8.27 4.62 -17.35
C LEU A 4 -9.80 4.70 -17.61
N GLN A 5 -10.40 5.86 -17.40
CA GLN A 5 -11.82 6.12 -17.66
C GLN A 5 -12.19 5.86 -19.12
N ASN A 6 -11.39 6.37 -20.08
CA ASN A 6 -11.66 6.17 -21.51
C ASN A 6 -11.64 4.69 -21.91
N ILE A 7 -10.70 3.92 -21.33
CA ILE A 7 -10.63 2.46 -21.55
C ILE A 7 -11.90 1.78 -21.00
N LEU A 8 -12.39 2.21 -19.84
CA LEU A 8 -13.62 1.66 -19.24
C LEU A 8 -14.86 2.05 -20.00
N GLU A 9 -14.96 3.28 -20.51
CA GLU A 9 -16.07 3.74 -21.38
C GLU A 9 -16.15 2.88 -22.63
N GLN A 10 -15.02 2.54 -23.25
CA GLN A 10 -14.98 1.76 -24.49
C GLN A 10 -15.20 0.25 -24.28
N TYR A 11 -14.54 -0.32 -23.26
CA TYR A 11 -14.46 -1.78 -23.09
C TYR A 11 -15.14 -2.30 -21.82
N GLY A 12 -15.49 -1.41 -20.88
CA GLY A 12 -15.95 -1.79 -19.54
C GLY A 12 -17.26 -2.57 -19.55
N LYS A 13 -18.21 -2.25 -20.45
CA LYS A 13 -19.48 -2.98 -20.59
C LYS A 13 -19.22 -4.43 -21.00
N GLN A 14 -18.53 -4.63 -22.13
CA GLN A 14 -18.19 -5.94 -22.66
C GLN A 14 -17.39 -6.78 -21.64
N TYR A 15 -16.45 -6.16 -20.94
CA TYR A 15 -15.67 -6.84 -19.91
C TYR A 15 -16.55 -7.32 -18.74
N LYS A 16 -17.46 -6.48 -18.26
CA LYS A 16 -18.38 -6.81 -17.15
C LYS A 16 -19.37 -7.93 -17.53
N GLU A 17 -19.76 -8.02 -18.79
CA GLU A 17 -20.64 -9.08 -19.32
C GLU A 17 -19.90 -10.42 -19.50
N LYS A 18 -18.67 -10.36 -20.02
CA LYS A 18 -17.85 -11.55 -20.30
C LYS A 18 -17.29 -12.21 -19.04
N HIS A 19 -17.14 -11.47 -17.94
CA HIS A 19 -16.49 -11.96 -16.73
C HIS A 19 -17.45 -11.95 -15.53
N ASN A 20 -17.47 -13.06 -14.77
CA ASN A 20 -18.23 -13.13 -13.52
C ASN A 20 -17.50 -12.35 -12.41
N LEU A 21 -17.71 -11.03 -12.38
CA LEU A 21 -17.04 -10.14 -11.45
C LEU A 21 -17.82 -10.02 -10.13
N PRO A 22 -17.14 -10.01 -8.97
CA PRO A 22 -17.75 -9.67 -7.70
C PRO A 22 -18.43 -8.28 -7.73
N ILE A 23 -19.50 -8.12 -6.97
CA ILE A 23 -20.31 -6.88 -6.95
C ILE A 23 -19.47 -5.64 -6.63
N TYR A 24 -18.52 -5.75 -5.69
CA TYR A 24 -17.66 -4.62 -5.33
C TYR A 24 -16.74 -4.20 -6.47
N VAL A 25 -16.29 -5.13 -7.33
CA VAL A 25 -15.49 -4.83 -8.53
C VAL A 25 -16.35 -4.10 -9.55
N LYS A 26 -17.56 -4.60 -9.84
CA LYS A 26 -18.51 -3.93 -10.74
C LYS A 26 -18.82 -2.51 -10.29
N LYS A 27 -19.10 -2.31 -8.98
CA LYS A 27 -19.31 -0.97 -8.39
C LYS A 27 -18.09 -0.05 -8.57
N THR A 28 -16.88 -0.59 -8.42
CA THR A 28 -15.64 0.19 -8.57
C THR A 28 -15.43 0.62 -10.03
N LEU A 29 -15.60 -0.28 -10.99
CA LEU A 29 -15.47 0.03 -12.41
C LEU A 29 -16.49 1.10 -12.83
N ASN A 30 -17.76 0.94 -12.46
CA ASN A 30 -18.81 1.92 -12.73
C ASN A 30 -18.51 3.29 -12.09
N ALA A 31 -17.98 3.31 -10.86
CA ALA A 31 -17.62 4.56 -10.20
C ALA A 31 -16.48 5.31 -10.93
N ILE A 32 -15.49 4.58 -11.46
CA ILE A 32 -14.39 5.20 -12.21
C ILE A 32 -14.88 5.70 -13.57
N GLU A 33 -15.69 4.92 -14.26
CA GLU A 33 -16.32 5.23 -15.54
C GLU A 33 -17.11 6.55 -15.49
N LYS A 34 -17.92 6.73 -14.43
CA LYS A 34 -18.77 7.92 -14.21
C LYS A 34 -18.05 9.11 -13.54
N CYS A 35 -16.77 8.96 -13.19
CA CYS A 35 -16.07 9.96 -12.41
C CYS A 35 -15.89 11.27 -13.17
N ARG A 36 -16.42 12.37 -12.62
CA ARG A 36 -16.42 13.71 -13.24
C ARG A 36 -17.16 13.74 -14.59
N THR A 37 -18.28 13.06 -14.67
CA THR A 37 -19.25 13.16 -15.76
C THR A 37 -20.58 13.68 -15.22
N ALA A 38 -21.50 14.06 -16.11
CA ALA A 38 -22.84 14.50 -15.75
C ALA A 38 -23.64 13.47 -14.94
N GLU A 39 -23.33 12.17 -15.08
CA GLU A 39 -24.00 11.09 -14.36
C GLU A 39 -23.86 11.15 -12.84
N LEU A 40 -22.80 11.81 -12.32
CA LEU A 40 -22.62 12.02 -10.88
C LEU A 40 -23.13 13.39 -10.41
N GLY A 41 -23.80 14.13 -11.30
CA GLY A 41 -24.22 15.50 -11.05
C GLY A 41 -23.07 16.50 -11.13
N SER A 42 -23.39 17.77 -10.94
CA SER A 42 -22.45 18.88 -11.03
C SER A 42 -22.80 19.98 -10.04
N HIS A 43 -21.90 20.92 -9.85
CA HIS A 43 -22.16 22.21 -9.23
C HIS A 43 -21.66 23.30 -10.16
N GLU A 44 -22.30 24.47 -10.07
CA GLU A 44 -21.94 25.64 -10.83
C GLU A 44 -21.21 26.62 -9.89
N ASP A 45 -19.98 26.96 -10.23
CA ASP A 45 -19.23 28.02 -9.60
C ASP A 45 -19.46 29.32 -10.37
N ILE A 46 -19.84 30.40 -9.68
CA ILE A 46 -20.05 31.72 -10.28
C ILE A 46 -19.01 32.68 -9.71
N CYS A 47 -18.27 33.37 -10.57
CA CYS A 47 -17.31 34.34 -10.13
C CYS A 47 -18.02 35.60 -9.64
N ASP A 48 -17.83 35.99 -8.40
CA ASP A 48 -18.46 37.16 -7.78
C ASP A 48 -18.03 38.49 -8.44
N HIS A 49 -16.88 38.52 -9.14
CA HIS A 49 -16.34 39.70 -9.76
C HIS A 49 -16.83 39.91 -11.19
N CYS A 50 -16.88 38.85 -12.02
CA CYS A 50 -17.20 38.99 -13.46
C CYS A 50 -18.40 38.12 -13.90
N GLY A 51 -19.09 37.46 -13.01
CA GLY A 51 -20.24 36.60 -13.32
C GLY A 51 -19.92 35.36 -14.16
N HIS A 52 -18.63 35.06 -14.43
CA HIS A 52 -18.25 33.87 -15.18
C HIS A 52 -18.72 32.59 -14.49
N LYS A 53 -19.43 31.75 -15.22
CA LYS A 53 -19.96 30.47 -14.74
C LYS A 53 -19.08 29.31 -15.17
N LYS A 54 -18.77 28.42 -14.23
CA LYS A 54 -18.01 27.21 -14.47
C LYS A 54 -18.73 26.01 -13.90
N ILE A 55 -19.07 25.04 -14.76
CA ILE A 55 -19.62 23.75 -14.31
C ILE A 55 -18.49 22.82 -13.91
N SER A 56 -18.59 22.28 -12.69
CA SER A 56 -17.67 21.30 -12.15
C SER A 56 -18.42 20.00 -11.82
N TYR A 57 -18.11 18.91 -12.52
CA TYR A 57 -18.74 17.62 -12.31
C TYR A 57 -18.23 16.93 -11.06
N ASN A 58 -19.13 16.25 -10.33
CA ASN A 58 -18.83 15.56 -9.09
C ASN A 58 -17.88 14.38 -9.29
N SER A 59 -17.02 14.15 -8.31
CA SER A 59 -16.04 13.07 -8.31
C SER A 59 -16.57 11.81 -7.63
N CYS A 60 -16.19 10.62 -8.11
CA CYS A 60 -16.63 9.35 -7.55
C CYS A 60 -16.03 9.02 -6.16
N ARG A 61 -14.99 9.72 -5.73
CA ARG A 61 -14.24 9.51 -4.48
C ARG A 61 -13.74 8.07 -4.26
N ASN A 62 -13.78 7.23 -5.29
CA ASN A 62 -13.38 5.83 -5.17
C ASN A 62 -11.87 5.71 -4.92
N ARG A 63 -11.48 4.76 -4.05
CA ARG A 63 -10.09 4.51 -3.66
C ARG A 63 -9.20 4.07 -4.84
N HIS A 64 -9.78 3.50 -5.88
CA HIS A 64 -9.07 3.03 -7.07
C HIS A 64 -9.08 4.02 -8.24
N CYS A 65 -9.77 5.14 -8.12
CA CYS A 65 -9.89 6.12 -9.18
C CYS A 65 -8.60 6.99 -9.31
N PRO A 66 -7.93 7.02 -10.48
CA PRO A 66 -6.73 7.82 -10.69
C PRO A 66 -6.95 9.31 -10.45
N LYS A 67 -8.08 9.86 -10.90
CA LYS A 67 -8.45 11.28 -10.75
C LYS A 67 -8.64 11.65 -9.27
N CYS A 68 -9.42 10.84 -8.53
CA CYS A 68 -9.74 11.11 -7.13
C CYS A 68 -8.53 10.95 -6.21
N GLN A 69 -7.69 9.94 -6.44
CA GLN A 69 -6.54 9.70 -5.59
C GLN A 69 -5.41 10.71 -5.79
N ALA A 70 -5.30 11.34 -6.96
CA ALA A 70 -4.37 12.46 -7.15
C ALA A 70 -4.72 13.64 -6.22
N SER A 71 -5.97 14.06 -6.20
CA SER A 71 -6.44 15.17 -5.32
C SER A 71 -6.37 14.80 -3.83
N ALA A 72 -6.79 13.57 -3.47
CA ALA A 72 -6.74 13.08 -2.09
C ALA A 72 -5.30 13.02 -1.54
N LYS A 73 -4.34 12.66 -2.38
CA LYS A 73 -2.91 12.65 -2.05
C LYS A 73 -2.40 14.03 -1.67
N GLU A 74 -2.69 15.06 -2.48
CA GLU A 74 -2.20 16.42 -2.21
C GLU A 74 -2.81 16.97 -0.91
N LYS A 75 -4.11 16.75 -0.68
CA LYS A 75 -4.78 17.11 0.58
C LYS A 75 -4.16 16.39 1.79
N TRP A 76 -3.88 15.09 1.66
CA TRP A 76 -3.24 14.30 2.71
C TRP A 76 -1.82 14.83 3.01
N ILE A 77 -1.01 15.09 1.98
CA ILE A 77 0.34 15.67 2.14
C ILE A 77 0.29 16.99 2.90
N TYR A 78 -0.66 17.85 2.55
CA TYR A 78 -0.83 19.13 3.23
C TYR A 78 -1.13 18.94 4.73
N ASN A 79 -2.09 18.08 5.07
CA ASN A 79 -2.50 17.82 6.45
C ASN A 79 -1.38 17.16 7.29
N GLN A 80 -0.52 16.34 6.66
CA GLN A 80 0.54 15.64 7.41
C GLN A 80 1.78 16.49 7.68
N LYS A 81 1.93 17.67 7.09
CA LYS A 81 3.11 18.54 7.32
C LYS A 81 3.32 18.89 8.79
N PHE A 82 2.26 18.96 9.56
CA PHE A 82 2.28 19.34 10.98
C PHE A 82 2.40 18.14 11.93
N ASN A 83 2.25 16.90 11.42
CA ASN A 83 2.24 15.69 12.21
C ASN A 83 3.57 14.91 12.16
N VAL A 84 4.59 15.48 11.54
CA VAL A 84 5.89 14.79 11.36
C VAL A 84 6.91 15.37 12.31
N LEU A 85 7.57 14.51 13.09
CA LEU A 85 8.66 14.90 13.99
C LEU A 85 9.87 15.40 13.19
N ASN A 86 10.60 16.37 13.74
CA ASN A 86 11.84 16.88 13.12
C ASN A 86 13.04 15.98 13.41
N VAL A 87 12.97 14.73 12.95
CA VAL A 87 14.00 13.70 13.09
C VAL A 87 14.27 13.04 11.75
N GLN A 88 15.33 12.24 11.65
CA GLN A 88 15.51 11.37 10.48
C GLN A 88 14.43 10.27 10.46
N TYR A 89 14.12 9.74 9.27
CA TYR A 89 13.15 8.65 9.11
C TYR A 89 13.73 7.54 8.25
N PHE A 90 13.40 6.32 8.60
CA PHE A 90 13.74 5.13 7.82
C PHE A 90 12.51 4.63 7.06
N HIS A 91 12.73 4.16 5.86
CA HIS A 91 11.72 3.45 5.08
C HIS A 91 12.09 1.98 5.04
N VAL A 92 11.22 1.15 5.59
CA VAL A 92 11.38 -0.31 5.62
C VAL A 92 10.28 -0.94 4.78
N VAL A 93 10.63 -1.90 3.94
CA VAL A 93 9.67 -2.65 3.11
C VAL A 93 9.74 -4.12 3.49
N PHE A 94 8.60 -4.71 3.75
CA PHE A 94 8.44 -6.12 4.06
C PHE A 94 7.68 -6.80 2.94
N THR A 95 8.28 -7.83 2.35
CA THR A 95 7.68 -8.60 1.26
C THR A 95 7.53 -10.06 1.69
N ILE A 96 6.42 -10.67 1.31
CA ILE A 96 6.19 -12.10 1.48
C ILE A 96 6.51 -12.87 0.19
N PRO A 97 6.92 -14.15 0.26
CA PRO A 97 7.16 -14.96 -0.92
C PRO A 97 5.93 -15.13 -1.81
N ASP A 98 6.16 -15.18 -3.11
CA ASP A 98 5.12 -15.32 -4.15
C ASP A 98 4.29 -16.60 -4.04
N ILE A 99 4.88 -17.68 -3.51
CA ILE A 99 4.17 -18.94 -3.25
C ILE A 99 2.95 -18.75 -2.33
N LEU A 100 2.94 -17.69 -1.50
CA LEU A 100 1.81 -17.32 -0.65
C LEU A 100 0.72 -16.53 -1.38
N ASN A 101 0.95 -16.07 -2.61
CA ASN A 101 0.01 -15.20 -3.32
C ASN A 101 -1.37 -15.83 -3.47
N LYS A 102 -1.45 -17.12 -3.78
CA LYS A 102 -2.74 -17.84 -3.89
C LYS A 102 -3.48 -17.89 -2.54
N VAL A 103 -2.75 -18.16 -1.45
CA VAL A 103 -3.32 -18.17 -0.09
C VAL A 103 -3.82 -16.78 0.29
N VAL A 104 -3.04 -15.73 0.00
CA VAL A 104 -3.43 -14.34 0.23
C VAL A 104 -4.65 -13.95 -0.58
N TYR A 105 -4.69 -14.30 -1.86
CA TYR A 105 -5.79 -13.94 -2.76
C TYR A 105 -7.15 -14.41 -2.24
N TYR A 106 -7.22 -15.65 -1.75
CA TYR A 106 -8.46 -16.22 -1.24
C TYR A 106 -8.75 -15.88 0.24
N ASN A 107 -7.77 -15.31 0.97
CA ASN A 107 -7.89 -15.01 2.40
C ASN A 107 -7.43 -13.58 2.75
N GLN A 108 -7.72 -12.61 1.90
CA GLN A 108 -7.14 -11.26 1.93
C GLN A 108 -7.18 -10.62 3.33
N THR A 109 -8.35 -10.47 3.92
CA THR A 109 -8.51 -9.80 5.23
C THR A 109 -7.65 -10.47 6.32
N LYS A 110 -7.69 -11.80 6.39
CA LYS A 110 -6.92 -12.57 7.37
C LYS A 110 -5.42 -12.41 7.15
N MET A 111 -4.95 -12.60 5.93
CA MET A 111 -3.53 -12.53 5.59
C MET A 111 -2.96 -11.13 5.73
N TYR A 112 -3.70 -10.09 5.37
CA TYR A 112 -3.26 -8.71 5.58
C TYR A 112 -3.16 -8.35 7.06
N ASN A 113 -4.11 -8.77 7.89
CA ASN A 113 -4.03 -8.59 9.34
C ASN A 113 -2.82 -9.33 9.94
N ILE A 114 -2.52 -10.54 9.48
CA ILE A 114 -1.31 -11.28 9.86
C ILE A 114 -0.05 -10.50 9.46
N MET A 115 0.00 -9.97 8.24
CA MET A 115 1.13 -9.15 7.78
C MET A 115 1.34 -7.94 8.69
N PHE A 116 0.30 -7.14 8.94
CA PHE A 116 0.41 -5.97 9.81
C PHE A 116 0.88 -6.34 11.21
N ARG A 117 0.32 -7.39 11.80
CA ARG A 117 0.72 -7.87 13.12
C ARG A 117 2.17 -8.34 13.15
N ALA A 118 2.60 -9.09 12.13
CA ALA A 118 3.96 -9.62 12.06
C ALA A 118 5.00 -8.51 11.90
N VAL A 119 4.78 -7.53 11.00
CA VAL A 119 5.74 -6.42 10.80
C VAL A 119 5.80 -5.51 12.01
N SER A 120 4.65 -5.17 12.60
CA SER A 120 4.58 -4.33 13.81
C SER A 120 5.28 -5.00 14.99
N GLY A 121 4.94 -6.26 15.27
CA GLY A 121 5.57 -7.03 16.35
C GLY A 121 7.07 -7.26 16.14
N THR A 122 7.53 -7.40 14.89
CA THR A 122 8.96 -7.53 14.57
C THR A 122 9.74 -6.26 14.92
N LEU A 123 9.27 -5.10 14.46
CA LEU A 123 9.99 -3.85 14.71
C LEU A 123 9.92 -3.41 16.16
N GLN A 124 8.76 -3.58 16.83
CA GLN A 124 8.61 -3.26 18.25
C GLN A 124 9.53 -4.11 19.12
N GLU A 125 9.57 -5.42 18.90
CA GLU A 125 10.42 -6.32 19.68
C GLU A 125 11.90 -5.96 19.53
N LEU A 126 12.37 -5.79 18.30
CA LEU A 126 13.77 -5.45 18.05
C LEU A 126 14.12 -4.04 18.53
N ALA A 127 13.21 -3.08 18.41
CA ALA A 127 13.47 -1.72 18.87
C ALA A 127 13.51 -1.63 20.40
N ASN A 128 12.69 -2.40 21.11
CA ASN A 128 12.69 -2.45 22.58
C ASN A 128 13.93 -3.15 23.14
N ASP A 129 14.60 -4.01 22.39
CA ASP A 129 15.84 -4.67 22.81
C ASP A 129 16.96 -3.63 22.99
N LYS A 130 17.54 -3.59 24.20
CA LYS A 130 18.66 -2.70 24.57
C LYS A 130 19.89 -2.89 23.69
N LYS A 131 20.06 -4.07 23.10
CA LYS A 131 21.12 -4.37 22.13
C LYS A 131 21.04 -3.48 20.88
N TYR A 132 19.83 -3.05 20.48
CA TYR A 132 19.62 -2.24 19.29
C TYR A 132 19.28 -0.79 19.65
N LEU A 133 18.02 -0.49 19.94
CA LEU A 133 17.57 0.85 20.29
C LEU A 133 17.25 0.99 21.77
N GLY A 134 16.61 -0.01 22.38
CA GLY A 134 16.15 0.03 23.77
C GLY A 134 15.09 1.11 24.00
N ALA A 135 14.14 1.25 23.06
CA ALA A 135 13.07 2.25 23.12
C ALA A 135 11.85 1.79 22.34
N GLN A 136 10.67 2.21 22.77
CA GLN A 136 9.42 2.03 22.05
C GLN A 136 9.36 2.98 20.87
N ILE A 137 9.07 2.46 19.69
CA ILE A 137 8.99 3.23 18.44
C ILE A 137 7.56 3.44 17.97
N GLY A 138 7.32 4.59 17.31
CA GLY A 138 6.14 4.81 16.48
C GLY A 138 6.45 4.52 15.02
N PHE A 139 5.42 4.22 14.23
CA PHE A 139 5.57 4.04 12.78
C PHE A 139 4.24 4.18 12.04
N THR A 140 4.33 4.46 10.75
CA THR A 140 3.19 4.41 9.83
C THR A 140 3.38 3.24 8.87
N THR A 141 2.34 2.42 8.69
CA THR A 141 2.34 1.25 7.78
C THR A 141 1.36 1.45 6.64
N ILE A 142 1.76 1.06 5.45
CA ILE A 142 0.92 1.15 4.24
C ILE A 142 1.04 -0.16 3.48
N LEU A 143 -0.09 -0.85 3.30
CA LEU A 143 -0.17 -2.08 2.50
C LEU A 143 -0.30 -1.73 1.02
N HIS A 144 0.53 -2.36 0.20
CA HIS A 144 0.34 -2.48 -1.23
C HIS A 144 0.14 -3.95 -1.61
N THR A 145 -0.73 -4.20 -2.56
CA THR A 145 -1.08 -5.57 -2.98
C THR A 145 -0.67 -5.90 -4.41
N TRP A 146 0.03 -4.98 -5.09
CA TRP A 146 0.45 -5.14 -6.48
C TRP A 146 1.89 -4.70 -6.72
N GLY A 147 2.56 -5.37 -7.63
CA GLY A 147 3.86 -4.97 -8.19
C GLY A 147 3.73 -3.86 -9.23
N GLN A 148 4.86 -3.41 -9.76
CA GLN A 148 4.89 -2.40 -10.84
C GLN A 148 4.27 -2.92 -12.15
N ASN A 149 4.36 -4.21 -12.40
CA ASN A 149 3.76 -4.94 -13.52
C ASN A 149 2.28 -5.29 -13.30
N LEU A 150 1.65 -4.81 -12.22
CA LEU A 150 0.27 -5.07 -11.82
C LEU A 150 -0.01 -6.50 -11.32
N SER A 151 1.01 -7.34 -11.18
CA SER A 151 0.85 -8.66 -10.55
C SER A 151 0.52 -8.55 -9.06
N LEU A 152 -0.13 -9.58 -8.51
CA LEU A 152 -0.36 -9.69 -7.07
C LEU A 152 0.99 -9.80 -6.35
N HIS A 153 1.32 -8.81 -5.54
CA HIS A 153 2.57 -8.71 -4.80
C HIS A 153 2.38 -7.99 -3.47
N PRO A 154 1.80 -8.66 -2.46
CA PRO A 154 1.55 -8.04 -1.17
C PRO A 154 2.85 -7.65 -0.46
N HIS A 155 2.95 -6.39 -0.09
CA HIS A 155 4.09 -5.86 0.66
C HIS A 155 3.68 -4.66 1.51
N ILE A 156 4.36 -4.48 2.63
CA ILE A 156 4.10 -3.37 3.54
C ILE A 156 5.26 -2.40 3.51
N HIS A 157 4.95 -1.14 3.22
CA HIS A 157 5.84 -0.02 3.45
C HIS A 157 5.67 0.48 4.88
N MET A 158 6.78 0.64 5.60
CA MET A 158 6.80 1.26 6.92
C MET A 158 7.69 2.49 6.92
N ILE A 159 7.20 3.56 7.51
CA ILE A 159 7.99 4.76 7.79
C ILE A 159 8.16 4.87 9.29
N VAL A 160 9.39 4.87 9.74
CA VAL A 160 9.76 4.81 11.15
C VAL A 160 10.62 6.02 11.49
N PRO A 161 10.26 6.82 12.51
CA PRO A 161 11.14 7.85 13.05
C PRO A 161 12.46 7.24 13.52
N GLY A 162 13.55 7.96 13.34
CA GLY A 162 14.89 7.52 13.72
C GLY A 162 15.17 7.62 15.22
N GLY A 163 14.28 7.05 16.02
CA GLY A 163 14.34 7.00 17.47
C GLY A 163 13.03 6.51 18.07
N GLY A 164 12.96 6.51 19.39
CA GLY A 164 11.80 6.10 20.16
C GLY A 164 11.83 6.67 21.57
N ILE A 165 10.82 6.34 22.37
CA ILE A 165 10.72 6.72 23.78
C ILE A 165 11.27 5.58 24.64
N ASP A 166 12.25 5.87 25.47
CA ASP A 166 12.84 4.91 26.42
C ASP A 166 11.92 4.67 27.64
N SER A 167 12.33 3.77 28.53
CA SER A 167 11.60 3.45 29.76
C SER A 167 11.46 4.63 30.74
N ASN A 168 12.23 5.70 30.56
CA ASN A 168 12.18 6.92 31.37
C ASN A 168 11.34 8.03 30.70
N GLY A 169 10.66 7.73 29.60
CA GLY A 169 9.87 8.70 28.83
C GLY A 169 10.70 9.67 27.98
N LYS A 170 12.01 9.43 27.84
CA LYS A 170 12.93 10.30 27.08
C LYS A 170 13.11 9.81 25.65
N TRP A 171 13.26 10.77 24.73
CA TRP A 171 13.58 10.44 23.34
C TRP A 171 15.00 9.90 23.19
N LYS A 172 15.13 8.73 22.58
CA LYS A 172 16.38 8.07 22.28
C LYS A 172 16.58 7.96 20.76
N ASN A 173 17.64 8.56 20.24
CA ASN A 173 17.94 8.54 18.82
C ASN A 173 18.51 7.18 18.38
N SER A 174 18.12 6.73 17.20
CA SER A 174 18.80 5.63 16.51
C SER A 174 20.20 6.04 16.04
N LYS A 175 21.07 5.07 15.74
CA LYS A 175 22.37 5.35 15.13
C LYS A 175 22.20 6.03 13.77
N LYS A 176 23.08 6.99 13.44
CA LYS A 176 23.08 7.62 12.10
C LYS A 176 23.23 6.55 11.02
N LYS A 177 22.41 6.63 9.99
CA LYS A 177 22.40 5.76 8.80
C LYS A 177 22.00 4.29 9.05
N PHE A 178 21.72 3.88 10.29
CA PHE A 178 21.38 2.50 10.63
C PHE A 178 20.22 2.46 11.63
N PHE A 179 19.19 1.66 11.31
CA PHE A 179 18.04 1.48 12.19
C PHE A 179 18.13 0.12 12.93
N LEU A 180 17.96 -0.97 12.19
CA LEU A 180 18.00 -2.34 12.69
C LEU A 180 18.71 -3.26 11.67
N PRO A 181 19.37 -4.36 12.09
CA PRO A 181 20.02 -5.30 11.18
C PRO A 181 18.99 -5.99 10.27
N VAL A 182 19.04 -5.75 8.97
CA VAL A 182 18.04 -6.25 7.99
C VAL A 182 17.88 -7.77 8.06
N LYS A 183 18.98 -8.52 8.18
CA LYS A 183 18.93 -9.99 8.30
C LYS A 183 18.17 -10.46 9.55
N VAL A 184 18.33 -9.76 10.68
CA VAL A 184 17.62 -10.09 11.93
C VAL A 184 16.14 -9.74 11.80
N VAL A 185 15.83 -8.56 11.24
CA VAL A 185 14.44 -8.14 10.95
C VAL A 185 13.75 -9.17 10.04
N SER A 186 14.42 -9.60 8.97
CA SER A 186 13.87 -10.59 8.02
C SER A 186 13.58 -11.94 8.68
N LYS A 187 14.52 -12.47 9.46
CA LYS A 187 14.35 -13.76 10.16
C LYS A 187 13.20 -13.71 11.17
N LEU A 188 13.14 -12.64 11.97
CA LEU A 188 12.08 -12.49 12.97
C LEU A 188 10.71 -12.28 12.32
N PHE A 189 10.63 -11.48 11.27
CA PHE A 189 9.40 -11.28 10.49
C PHE A 189 8.90 -12.60 9.91
N LYS A 190 9.77 -13.36 9.24
CA LYS A 190 9.44 -14.69 8.71
C LYS A 190 8.85 -15.60 9.80
N GLY A 191 9.54 -15.72 10.93
CA GLY A 191 9.08 -16.56 12.05
C GLY A 191 7.72 -16.15 12.59
N LYS A 192 7.51 -14.85 12.87
CA LYS A 192 6.23 -14.32 13.37
C LYS A 192 5.11 -14.51 12.34
N PHE A 193 5.35 -14.17 11.09
CA PHE A 193 4.34 -14.30 10.04
C PHE A 193 3.88 -15.76 9.89
N LEU A 194 4.80 -16.71 9.77
CA LEU A 194 4.47 -18.12 9.60
C LEU A 194 3.81 -18.71 10.86
N SER A 195 4.27 -18.33 12.05
CA SER A 195 3.62 -18.71 13.31
C SER A 195 2.18 -18.20 13.40
N TYR A 196 1.95 -16.93 13.05
CA TYR A 196 0.60 -16.35 13.06
C TYR A 196 -0.27 -16.99 11.97
N THR A 197 0.29 -17.31 10.80
CA THR A 197 -0.43 -18.00 9.74
C THR A 197 -0.88 -19.37 10.22
N LYS A 198 0.00 -20.19 10.77
CA LYS A 198 -0.36 -21.51 11.32
C LYS A 198 -1.46 -21.45 12.38
N LYS A 199 -1.37 -20.47 13.32
CA LYS A 199 -2.38 -20.31 14.40
C LYS A 199 -3.74 -19.85 13.91
N ASN A 200 -3.79 -19.06 12.83
CA ASN A 200 -5.04 -18.47 12.33
C ASN A 200 -5.73 -19.28 11.23
N PHE A 201 -5.01 -20.22 10.62
CA PHE A 201 -5.63 -21.19 9.72
C PHE A 201 -5.99 -22.43 10.52
N ASP A 202 -7.29 -22.64 10.73
CA ASP A 202 -7.81 -23.87 11.33
C ASP A 202 -7.51 -25.03 10.38
N GLN A 203 -6.59 -25.89 10.78
CA GLN A 203 -6.16 -27.03 9.97
C GLN A 203 -7.34 -27.91 9.54
N ARG A 204 -8.39 -28.02 10.37
CA ARG A 204 -9.60 -28.78 10.04
C ARG A 204 -10.44 -28.20 8.89
N LYS A 205 -10.20 -26.96 8.52
CA LYS A 205 -10.89 -26.24 7.41
C LYS A 205 -10.04 -26.11 6.15
N ILE A 206 -8.80 -26.57 6.19
CA ILE A 206 -7.91 -26.59 5.02
C ILE A 206 -8.23 -27.86 4.26
N LYS A 207 -8.76 -27.72 3.04
CA LYS A 207 -9.15 -28.85 2.17
C LYS A 207 -7.97 -29.76 1.81
N ASP A 208 -6.74 -29.23 1.85
CA ASP A 208 -5.51 -29.92 1.51
C ASP A 208 -4.43 -29.48 2.52
N GLU A 209 -4.37 -30.20 3.62
CA GLU A 209 -3.43 -29.93 4.72
C GLU A 209 -1.99 -30.19 4.30
N GLU A 210 -1.75 -31.20 3.49
CA GLU A 210 -0.42 -31.55 2.96
C GLU A 210 0.13 -30.41 2.09
N GLN A 211 -0.64 -29.92 1.13
CA GLN A 211 -0.27 -28.78 0.29
C GLN A 211 0.00 -27.52 1.13
N PHE A 212 -0.80 -27.26 2.16
CA PHE A 212 -0.57 -26.11 3.05
C PHE A 212 0.75 -26.26 3.81
N GLN A 213 1.05 -27.46 4.33
CA GLN A 213 2.30 -27.72 5.04
C GLN A 213 3.52 -27.59 4.12
N GLU A 214 3.42 -28.07 2.87
CA GLU A 214 4.44 -27.88 1.85
C GLU A 214 4.73 -26.40 1.57
N ILE A 215 3.68 -25.59 1.40
CA ILE A 215 3.81 -24.13 1.23
C ILE A 215 4.55 -23.50 2.42
N ILE A 216 4.17 -23.87 3.65
CA ILE A 216 4.80 -23.37 4.86
C ILE A 216 6.28 -23.79 4.94
N ASN A 217 6.60 -25.04 4.64
CA ASN A 217 7.97 -25.56 4.63
C ASN A 217 8.84 -24.83 3.58
N SER A 218 8.29 -24.64 2.39
CA SER A 218 8.93 -23.86 1.33
C SER A 218 9.17 -22.40 1.76
N CYS A 219 8.26 -21.81 2.52
CA CYS A 219 8.45 -20.47 3.09
C CYS A 219 9.57 -20.41 4.14
N TYR A 220 9.75 -21.48 4.94
CA TYR A 220 10.84 -21.56 5.92
C TYR A 220 12.21 -21.69 5.24
N SER A 221 12.31 -22.44 4.16
CA SER A 221 13.59 -22.70 3.46
C SER A 221 14.10 -21.46 2.69
N LYS A 222 13.22 -20.53 2.28
CA LYS A 222 13.60 -19.34 1.52
C LYS A 222 13.98 -18.18 2.42
N ASP A 223 14.93 -17.35 1.97
CA ASP A 223 15.17 -16.04 2.57
C ASP A 223 14.08 -15.05 2.19
N TRP A 224 13.59 -14.31 3.17
CA TRP A 224 12.57 -13.31 2.93
C TRP A 224 13.18 -11.93 2.74
N VAL A 225 12.62 -11.17 1.82
CA VAL A 225 13.15 -9.85 1.48
C VAL A 225 12.58 -8.78 2.42
N VAL A 226 13.47 -8.20 3.21
CA VAL A 226 13.22 -6.94 3.90
C VAL A 226 14.23 -5.93 3.39
N TYR A 227 13.74 -4.77 2.97
CA TYR A 227 14.56 -3.70 2.44
C TYR A 227 14.47 -2.46 3.32
N THR A 228 15.61 -1.92 3.70
CA THR A 228 15.68 -0.66 4.44
C THR A 228 16.43 0.39 3.63
N LYS A 229 15.76 1.48 3.31
CA LYS A 229 16.34 2.59 2.56
C LYS A 229 17.12 3.51 3.49
N LYS A 230 18.16 4.16 2.94
CA LYS A 230 18.91 5.22 3.63
C LYS A 230 17.96 6.25 4.23
N PRO A 231 18.26 6.81 5.42
CA PRO A 231 17.36 7.70 6.13
C PRO A 231 17.05 8.98 5.35
N MET A 232 15.82 9.41 5.43
CA MET A 232 15.36 10.69 4.91
C MET A 232 15.66 11.78 5.94
N LYS A 233 16.34 12.85 5.52
CA LYS A 233 16.91 13.86 6.42
C LYS A 233 15.93 14.93 6.89
N SER A 234 14.74 15.05 6.28
CA SER A 234 13.81 16.12 6.66
C SER A 234 12.35 15.68 6.64
N ALA A 235 11.56 16.25 7.55
CA ALA A 235 10.11 16.07 7.65
C ALA A 235 9.38 16.30 6.32
N LYS A 236 9.77 17.36 5.59
CA LYS A 236 9.19 17.70 4.27
C LYS A 236 9.37 16.57 3.24
N HIS A 237 10.57 15.96 3.20
CA HIS A 237 10.84 14.82 2.31
C HIS A 237 10.05 13.58 2.71
N VAL A 238 9.87 13.34 4.02
CA VAL A 238 9.10 12.22 4.55
C VAL A 238 7.64 12.32 4.13
N VAL A 239 7.00 13.47 4.34
CA VAL A 239 5.59 13.68 3.99
C VAL A 239 5.36 13.51 2.48
N LYS A 240 6.20 14.15 1.65
CA LYS A 240 6.13 14.01 0.19
C LYS A 240 6.36 12.56 -0.25
N TYR A 241 7.25 11.85 0.42
CA TYR A 241 7.55 10.45 0.17
C TYR A 241 6.38 9.55 0.56
N LEU A 242 5.82 9.71 1.77
CA LEU A 242 4.63 9.00 2.25
C LEU A 242 3.44 9.18 1.31
N GLY A 243 3.19 10.39 0.82
CA GLY A 243 2.11 10.68 -0.11
C GLY A 243 2.16 9.85 -1.40
N ARG A 244 3.35 9.40 -1.83
CA ARG A 244 3.51 8.52 -2.99
C ARG A 244 2.96 7.11 -2.73
N TYR A 245 2.86 6.69 -1.47
CA TYR A 245 2.42 5.35 -1.08
C TYR A 245 1.00 5.33 -0.54
N THR A 246 0.60 6.33 0.26
CA THR A 246 -0.69 6.38 0.95
C THR A 246 -1.88 6.41 -0.02
N HIS A 247 -1.76 7.19 -1.10
CA HIS A 247 -2.78 7.34 -2.14
C HIS A 247 -2.38 6.68 -3.46
N ARG A 248 -1.49 5.70 -3.39
CA ARG A 248 -1.07 4.96 -4.58
C ARG A 248 -2.20 4.06 -5.06
N ILE A 249 -2.45 4.13 -6.35
CA ILE A 249 -3.33 3.26 -7.12
C ILE A 249 -2.48 2.30 -7.96
N ALA A 250 -3.07 1.20 -8.40
CA ALA A 250 -2.35 0.19 -9.18
C ALA A 250 -1.77 0.79 -10.47
N ILE A 251 -2.57 1.60 -11.18
CA ILE A 251 -2.12 2.32 -12.37
C ILE A 251 -2.61 3.77 -12.33
N SER A 252 -1.72 4.73 -12.57
CA SER A 252 -2.07 6.15 -12.78
C SER A 252 -2.26 6.43 -14.27
N ASN A 253 -3.07 7.44 -14.62
CA ASN A 253 -3.26 7.83 -16.00
C ASN A 253 -1.93 8.17 -16.70
N ALA A 254 -0.98 8.80 -16.01
CA ALA A 254 0.36 9.11 -16.56
C ALA A 254 1.18 7.88 -17.00
N ARG A 255 0.86 6.70 -16.46
CA ARG A 255 1.51 5.44 -16.87
C ARG A 255 0.90 4.84 -18.14
N ILE A 256 -0.35 5.16 -18.47
CA ILE A 256 -1.02 4.71 -19.70
C ILE A 256 -0.45 5.55 -20.85
N LYS A 257 0.22 4.91 -21.79
CA LYS A 257 0.87 5.59 -22.93
C LYS A 257 -0.02 5.60 -24.16
N LYS A 258 -0.68 4.47 -24.42
CA LYS A 258 -1.46 4.23 -25.62
C LYS A 258 -2.51 3.17 -25.35
N TYR A 259 -3.68 3.29 -25.99
CA TYR A 259 -4.63 2.17 -26.12
C TYR A 259 -5.23 2.20 -27.52
N GLU A 260 -4.98 1.17 -28.26
CA GLU A 260 -5.46 0.95 -29.63
C GLU A 260 -5.37 -0.53 -29.96
N ASP A 261 -6.07 -0.98 -30.97
CA ASP A 261 -6.09 -2.38 -31.44
C ASP A 261 -6.33 -3.39 -30.31
N ASN A 262 -7.24 -3.07 -29.40
CA ASN A 262 -7.54 -3.87 -28.19
C ASN A 262 -6.33 -4.08 -27.25
N LYS A 263 -5.30 -3.26 -27.36
CA LYS A 263 -4.09 -3.31 -26.53
C LYS A 263 -3.92 -2.03 -25.71
N VAL A 264 -3.46 -2.19 -24.47
CA VAL A 264 -3.09 -1.06 -23.59
C VAL A 264 -1.59 -1.12 -23.34
N THR A 265 -0.88 -0.07 -23.76
CA THR A 265 0.54 0.10 -23.48
C THR A 265 0.73 0.98 -22.26
N PHE A 266 1.44 0.50 -21.26
CA PHE A 266 1.76 1.27 -20.06
C PHE A 266 3.21 1.12 -19.63
N SER A 267 3.74 2.16 -18.98
CA SER A 267 5.10 2.14 -18.44
C SER A 267 5.13 1.46 -17.07
N TYR A 268 6.13 0.61 -16.82
CA TYR A 268 6.48 0.10 -15.51
C TYR A 268 8.01 0.15 -15.32
N LYS A 269 8.44 0.02 -14.09
CA LYS A 269 9.85 -0.03 -13.73
C LYS A 269 10.16 -1.43 -13.23
N ASP A 270 11.14 -2.09 -13.82
CA ASP A 270 11.73 -3.33 -13.30
C ASP A 270 12.50 -3.10 -12.00
#